data_0c562509e4e6042c76edfb18e2700fd6
#
_entry.id   0c562509e4e6042c76edfb18e2700fd6
#
_cell.length_a   1.000
_cell.length_b   1.000
_cell.length_c   1.000
_cell.angle_alpha   90.00
_cell.angle_beta   90.00
_cell.angle_gamma   90.00
#
_symmetry.space_group_name_H-M   'P 1'
#
loop_
_entity.id
_entity.type
_entity.pdbx_description
1 polymer ?
#
loop_
_entity_poly.entity_id
_entity_poly.type
_entity_poly.pdbx_seq_one_letter_code
_entity_poly.pdbx_strand_id
1 'polypeptide(L)'
;NIVEVLETVAKDPVTQKSLKETLVNVKETSERANRILGTITEAKVSTDAGFAAKGGDWRGSLGVTLHPADDTFLYMGGYDIGNANKFDFLVGRQYGNAAFSMGAMQGDFGVGASYDLGRDFRLYSQLYDFDDLKVRLGGEFRLHDNLSLYGETMDVRGNKANTYMGVRTYF
;
A
#
# COMPACT_ATOMS: atom_id res chain seq x y z
N ASN A 1 14.80 14.50 13.24
CA ASN A 1 13.65 15.23 12.71
C ASN A 1 13.20 14.56 11.40
N ILE A 2 11.87 14.31 11.25
CA ILE A 2 11.31 13.63 10.05
C ILE A 2 11.69 14.38 8.76
N VAL A 3 11.72 15.70 8.80
CA VAL A 3 12.12 16.55 7.67
C VAL A 3 13.57 16.32 7.26
N GLU A 4 14.50 16.17 8.20
CA GLU A 4 15.91 15.86 7.92
C GLU A 4 16.10 14.47 7.31
N VAL A 5 15.33 13.48 7.76
CA VAL A 5 15.34 12.13 7.18
C VAL A 5 14.80 12.14 5.75
N LEU A 6 13.70 12.83 5.52
CA LEU A 6 13.13 12.98 4.17
C LEU A 6 14.07 13.76 3.24
N GLU A 7 14.73 14.81 3.75
CA GLU A 7 15.75 15.56 2.98
C GLU A 7 16.99 14.72 2.67
N THR A 8 17.45 13.89 3.62
CA THR A 8 18.62 13.02 3.43
C THR A 8 18.31 11.94 2.39
N VAL A 9 17.15 11.31 2.48
CA VAL A 9 16.67 10.31 1.51
C VAL A 9 16.43 10.94 0.14
N ALA A 10 15.86 12.14 0.09
CA ALA A 10 15.63 12.87 -1.16
C ALA A 10 16.92 13.36 -1.83
N LYS A 11 17.99 13.53 -1.10
CA LYS A 11 19.30 13.99 -1.62
C LYS A 11 20.28 12.84 -1.94
N ASP A 12 19.99 11.61 -1.50
CA ASP A 12 20.84 10.46 -1.82
C ASP A 12 20.65 10.02 -3.29
N PRO A 13 21.69 10.14 -4.13
CA PRO A 13 21.58 9.82 -5.57
C PRO A 13 21.23 8.36 -5.84
N VAL A 14 21.63 7.42 -4.97
CA VAL A 14 21.35 5.98 -5.10
C VAL A 14 19.87 5.74 -4.83
N THR A 15 19.34 6.34 -3.79
CA THR A 15 17.93 6.25 -3.42
C THR A 15 17.03 6.91 -4.48
N GLN A 16 17.41 8.08 -4.99
CA GLN A 16 16.68 8.75 -6.07
C GLN A 16 16.65 7.90 -7.34
N LYS A 17 17.78 7.29 -7.72
CA LYS A 17 17.86 6.41 -8.88
C LYS A 17 16.97 5.18 -8.70
N SER A 18 17.07 4.51 -7.56
CA SER A 18 16.26 3.32 -7.25
C SER A 18 14.76 3.63 -7.20
N LEU A 19 14.36 4.77 -6.62
CA LEU A 19 12.97 5.23 -6.63
C LEU A 19 12.48 5.51 -8.05
N LYS A 20 13.28 6.20 -8.86
CA LYS A 20 12.93 6.51 -10.25
C LYS A 20 12.80 5.24 -11.09
N GLU A 21 13.73 4.30 -11.00
CA GLU A 21 13.66 3.01 -11.68
C GLU A 21 12.45 2.19 -11.23
N THR A 22 12.16 2.16 -9.94
CA THR A 22 10.98 1.50 -9.39
C THR A 22 9.69 2.12 -9.92
N LEU A 23 9.58 3.45 -9.94
CA LEU A 23 8.42 4.16 -10.47
C LEU A 23 8.21 3.91 -11.96
N VAL A 24 9.29 3.89 -12.76
CA VAL A 24 9.24 3.54 -14.18
C VAL A 24 8.75 2.11 -14.39
N ASN A 25 9.32 1.16 -13.66
CA ASN A 25 8.93 -0.26 -13.74
C ASN A 25 7.48 -0.49 -13.34
N VAL A 26 7.00 0.18 -12.30
CA VAL A 26 5.60 0.12 -11.86
C VAL A 26 4.66 0.68 -12.92
N LYS A 27 5.01 1.82 -13.52
CA LYS A 27 4.25 2.42 -14.61
C LYS A 27 4.16 1.47 -15.82
N GLU A 28 5.28 0.93 -16.28
CA GLU A 28 5.31 -0.02 -17.40
C GLU A 28 4.52 -1.29 -17.10
N THR A 29 4.62 -1.83 -15.88
CA THR A 29 3.86 -3.00 -15.44
C THR A 29 2.36 -2.71 -15.43
N SER A 30 1.96 -1.52 -14.95
CA SER A 30 0.57 -1.07 -14.98
C SER A 30 0.04 -0.95 -16.41
N GLU A 31 0.80 -0.35 -17.31
CA GLU A 31 0.41 -0.20 -18.72
C GLU A 31 0.30 -1.55 -19.43
N ARG A 32 1.17 -2.51 -19.12
CA ARG A 32 1.11 -3.88 -19.65
C ARG A 32 -0.09 -4.63 -19.09
N ALA A 33 -0.35 -4.53 -17.78
CA ALA A 33 -1.51 -5.13 -17.13
C ALA A 33 -2.82 -4.57 -17.71
N ASN A 34 -2.91 -3.26 -17.89
CA ASN A 34 -4.07 -2.61 -18.53
C ASN A 34 -4.31 -3.09 -19.96
N ARG A 35 -3.25 -3.28 -20.76
CA ARG A 35 -3.37 -3.81 -22.13
C ARG A 35 -3.86 -5.25 -22.15
N ILE A 36 -3.34 -6.10 -21.27
CA ILE A 36 -3.74 -7.52 -21.18
C ILE A 36 -5.18 -7.64 -20.69
N LEU A 37 -5.54 -6.91 -19.65
CA LEU A 37 -6.86 -6.98 -19.02
C LEU A 37 -7.94 -6.25 -19.82
N GLY A 38 -7.61 -5.16 -20.51
CA GLY A 38 -8.51 -4.47 -21.42
C GLY A 38 -8.93 -5.32 -22.64
N THR A 39 -8.16 -6.37 -22.94
CA THR A 39 -8.52 -7.34 -24.00
C THR A 39 -9.40 -8.48 -23.49
N ILE A 40 -9.44 -8.72 -22.17
CA ILE A 40 -10.11 -9.90 -21.56
C ILE A 40 -11.35 -9.51 -20.78
N THR A 41 -11.37 -8.33 -20.12
CA THR A 41 -12.50 -7.83 -19.32
C THR A 41 -12.52 -6.30 -19.29
N GLU A 42 -13.69 -5.71 -18.98
CA GLU A 42 -13.83 -4.27 -18.68
C GLU A 42 -13.26 -3.89 -17.29
N ALA A 43 -12.39 -4.72 -16.72
CA ALA A 43 -11.81 -4.51 -15.41
C ALA A 43 -10.92 -3.27 -15.39
N LYS A 44 -11.14 -2.38 -14.42
CA LYS A 44 -10.26 -1.25 -14.16
C LYS A 44 -9.04 -1.74 -13.36
N VAL A 45 -7.86 -1.30 -13.74
CA VAL A 45 -6.61 -1.63 -13.06
C VAL A 45 -5.99 -0.35 -12.51
N SER A 46 -5.61 -0.38 -11.25
CA SER A 46 -4.79 0.66 -10.64
C SER A 46 -3.57 0.05 -9.97
N THR A 47 -2.47 0.81 -9.97
CA THR A 47 -1.25 0.40 -9.28
C THR A 47 -0.86 1.46 -8.28
N ASP A 48 -0.20 1.04 -7.22
CA ASP A 48 0.35 1.94 -6.22
C ASP A 48 1.79 1.59 -5.89
N ALA A 49 2.55 2.60 -5.51
CA ALA A 49 3.89 2.45 -4.95
C ALA A 49 4.00 3.31 -3.71
N GLY A 50 4.50 2.74 -2.63
CA GLY A 50 4.66 3.42 -1.36
C GLY A 50 6.10 3.38 -0.86
N PHE A 51 6.48 4.43 -0.16
CA PHE A 51 7.74 4.52 0.56
C PHE A 51 7.46 5.10 1.95
N ALA A 52 7.87 4.39 2.97
CA ALA A 52 7.72 4.84 4.35
C ALA A 52 9.02 4.65 5.14
N ALA A 53 9.23 5.49 6.13
CA ALA A 53 10.42 5.49 6.96
C ALA A 53 10.08 5.57 8.45
N LYS A 54 10.96 5.00 9.28
CA LYS A 54 10.95 5.10 10.73
C LYS A 54 12.38 5.06 11.25
N GLY A 55 12.86 6.15 11.85
CA GLY A 55 14.11 6.16 12.62
C GLY A 55 15.35 5.62 11.91
N GLY A 56 15.45 5.78 10.58
CA GLY A 56 16.55 5.26 9.76
C GLY A 56 16.21 3.95 9.00
N ASP A 57 15.15 3.24 9.40
CA ASP A 57 14.61 2.13 8.63
C ASP A 57 13.63 2.65 7.58
N TRP A 58 13.62 2.04 6.42
CA TRP A 58 12.70 2.37 5.34
C TRP A 58 12.03 1.11 4.77
N ARG A 59 10.87 1.30 4.19
CA ARG A 59 10.08 0.25 3.54
C ARG A 59 9.56 0.70 2.20
N GLY A 60 9.73 -0.14 1.19
CA GLY A 60 9.07 -0.01 -0.09
C GLY A 60 7.84 -0.91 -0.17
N SER A 61 6.81 -0.46 -0.84
CA SER A 61 5.64 -1.27 -1.18
C SER A 61 5.23 -1.02 -2.62
N LEU A 62 4.71 -2.06 -3.26
CA LEU A 62 4.13 -2.01 -4.60
C LEU A 62 2.82 -2.77 -4.58
N GLY A 63 1.80 -2.26 -5.23
CA GLY A 63 0.51 -2.91 -5.29
C GLY A 63 -0.15 -2.79 -6.66
N VAL A 64 -0.98 -3.77 -6.97
CA VAL A 64 -1.87 -3.77 -8.13
C VAL A 64 -3.27 -4.09 -7.62
N THR A 65 -4.22 -3.23 -7.95
CA THR A 65 -5.64 -3.44 -7.66
C THR A 65 -6.40 -3.63 -8.96
N LEU A 66 -7.13 -4.71 -9.05
CA LEU A 66 -8.07 -5.01 -10.13
C LEU A 66 -9.49 -4.79 -9.64
N HIS A 67 -10.30 -4.10 -10.42
CA HIS A 67 -11.72 -3.92 -10.15
C HIS A 67 -12.53 -4.66 -11.21
N PRO A 68 -12.86 -5.96 -11.01
CA PRO A 68 -13.67 -6.72 -11.94
C PRO A 68 -15.13 -6.23 -11.96
N ALA A 69 -15.58 -5.54 -10.94
CA ALA A 69 -16.85 -4.84 -10.83
C ALA A 69 -16.66 -3.55 -10.02
N ASP A 70 -17.60 -2.63 -10.10
CA ASP A 70 -17.48 -1.31 -9.44
C ASP A 70 -17.35 -1.40 -7.91
N ASP A 71 -17.91 -2.45 -7.31
CA ASP A 71 -17.91 -2.68 -5.86
C ASP A 71 -16.94 -3.78 -5.40
N THR A 72 -16.22 -4.43 -6.29
CA THR A 72 -15.34 -5.57 -5.98
C THR A 72 -13.91 -5.26 -6.39
N PHE A 73 -12.95 -5.64 -5.59
CA PHE A 73 -11.54 -5.50 -5.91
C PHE A 73 -10.73 -6.73 -5.53
N LEU A 74 -9.68 -6.95 -6.31
CA LEU A 74 -8.60 -7.89 -6.03
C LEU A 74 -7.32 -7.07 -5.87
N TYR A 75 -6.65 -7.22 -4.76
CA TYR A 75 -5.37 -6.55 -4.50
C TYR A 75 -4.25 -7.58 -4.42
N MET A 76 -3.16 -7.30 -5.11
CA MET A 76 -1.90 -8.03 -5.01
C MET A 76 -0.80 -7.02 -4.71
N GLY A 77 -0.04 -7.24 -3.65
CA GLY A 77 0.99 -6.31 -3.25
C GLY A 77 2.25 -6.98 -2.72
N GLY A 78 3.37 -6.27 -2.88
CA GLY A 78 4.61 -6.54 -2.19
C GLY A 78 4.81 -5.51 -1.09
N TYR A 79 5.20 -5.96 0.07
CA TYR A 79 5.42 -5.14 1.24
C TYR A 79 6.82 -5.39 1.81
N ASP A 80 7.45 -4.33 2.33
CA ASP A 80 8.82 -4.39 2.85
C ASP A 80 9.83 -4.94 1.83
N ILE A 81 9.72 -4.42 0.60
CA ILE A 81 10.53 -4.85 -0.54
C ILE A 81 11.99 -4.48 -0.30
N GLY A 82 12.86 -5.44 -0.52
CA GLY A 82 14.31 -5.30 -0.29
C GLY A 82 14.78 -5.70 1.10
N ASN A 83 13.85 -5.98 2.04
CA ASN A 83 14.17 -6.45 3.38
C ASN A 83 13.45 -7.78 3.67
N ALA A 84 12.21 -7.76 4.14
CA ALA A 84 11.45 -8.98 4.46
C ALA A 84 10.72 -9.60 3.25
N ASN A 85 10.48 -8.84 2.18
CA ASN A 85 9.81 -9.27 0.94
C ASN A 85 8.49 -10.01 1.19
N LYS A 86 7.56 -9.37 1.85
CA LYS A 86 6.24 -9.95 2.18
C LYS A 86 5.24 -9.66 1.08
N PHE A 87 4.27 -10.56 0.90
CA PHE A 87 3.25 -10.45 -0.13
C PHE A 87 1.86 -10.42 0.47
N ASP A 88 1.00 -9.59 -0.12
CA ASP A 88 -0.42 -9.50 0.17
C ASP A 88 -1.22 -9.95 -1.05
N PHE A 89 -2.27 -10.72 -0.82
CA PHE A 89 -3.28 -11.08 -1.82
C PHE A 89 -4.66 -10.99 -1.18
N LEU A 90 -5.45 -10.01 -1.58
CA LEU A 90 -6.73 -9.70 -0.96
C LEU A 90 -7.85 -9.70 -1.97
N VAL A 91 -8.98 -10.20 -1.56
CA VAL A 91 -10.27 -10.02 -2.22
C VAL A 91 -11.11 -9.10 -1.34
N GLY A 92 -11.75 -8.11 -1.91
CA GLY A 92 -12.53 -7.16 -1.14
C GLY A 92 -13.75 -6.64 -1.87
N ARG A 93 -14.60 -5.98 -1.08
CA ARG A 93 -15.81 -5.34 -1.58
C ARG A 93 -16.03 -3.98 -0.93
N GLN A 94 -16.44 -3.02 -1.75
CA GLN A 94 -16.78 -1.66 -1.36
C GLN A 94 -18.27 -1.55 -1.05
N TYR A 95 -18.60 -0.88 0.06
CA TYR A 95 -19.96 -0.57 0.49
C TYR A 95 -20.03 0.92 0.83
N GLY A 96 -20.36 1.75 -0.13
CA GLY A 96 -20.29 3.20 0.05
C GLY A 96 -18.88 3.66 0.42
N ASN A 97 -18.72 4.27 1.57
CA ASN A 97 -17.41 4.75 2.07
C ASN A 97 -16.60 3.65 2.79
N ALA A 98 -17.19 2.49 3.08
CA ALA A 98 -16.52 1.38 3.73
C ALA A 98 -16.10 0.32 2.74
N ALA A 99 -14.94 -0.30 2.94
CA ALA A 99 -14.52 -1.50 2.21
C ALA A 99 -14.06 -2.57 3.18
N PHE A 100 -14.33 -3.82 2.82
CA PHE A 100 -13.89 -4.99 3.56
C PHE A 100 -13.10 -5.90 2.65
N SER A 101 -12.06 -6.52 3.19
CA SER A 101 -11.19 -7.43 2.45
C SER A 101 -10.80 -8.64 3.30
N MET A 102 -10.43 -9.71 2.62
CA MET A 102 -9.84 -10.90 3.25
C MET A 102 -8.84 -11.55 2.30
N GLY A 103 -7.91 -12.30 2.85
CA GLY A 103 -6.93 -13.03 2.06
C GLY A 103 -5.59 -13.18 2.77
N ALA A 104 -4.54 -13.36 2.01
CA ALA A 104 -3.18 -13.41 2.55
C ALA A 104 -2.67 -11.99 2.81
N MET A 105 -2.25 -11.71 4.03
CA MET A 105 -1.63 -10.47 4.48
C MET A 105 -0.26 -10.79 5.06
N GLN A 106 0.79 -10.33 4.40
CA GLN A 106 2.18 -10.65 4.74
C GLN A 106 2.49 -12.16 4.80
N GLY A 107 1.74 -12.97 4.03
CA GLY A 107 1.85 -14.43 3.99
C GLY A 107 0.89 -15.18 4.90
N ASP A 108 0.22 -14.51 5.84
CA ASP A 108 -0.74 -15.10 6.77
C ASP A 108 -2.18 -14.74 6.38
N PHE A 109 -3.15 -15.57 6.74
CA PHE A 109 -4.54 -15.22 6.51
C PHE A 109 -4.96 -14.04 7.39
N GLY A 110 -5.75 -13.13 6.80
CA GLY A 110 -6.21 -11.94 7.49
C GLY A 110 -7.50 -11.36 6.91
N VAL A 111 -8.04 -10.40 7.65
CA VAL A 111 -9.20 -9.59 7.27
C VAL A 111 -8.85 -8.11 7.41
N GLY A 112 -9.41 -7.30 6.54
CA GLY A 112 -9.18 -5.86 6.52
C GLY A 112 -10.48 -5.08 6.39
N ALA A 113 -10.45 -3.85 6.90
CA ALA A 113 -11.49 -2.88 6.69
C ALA A 113 -10.86 -1.50 6.43
N SER A 114 -11.49 -0.72 5.57
CA SER A 114 -11.13 0.68 5.37
C SER A 114 -12.37 1.55 5.32
N TYR A 115 -12.19 2.82 5.62
CA TYR A 115 -13.27 3.80 5.59
C TYR A 115 -12.77 5.14 5.04
N ASP A 116 -13.44 5.65 4.02
CA ASP A 116 -13.14 6.94 3.41
C ASP A 116 -13.90 8.05 4.16
N LEU A 117 -13.14 8.92 4.82
CA LEU A 117 -13.62 10.11 5.51
C LEU A 117 -13.57 11.30 4.55
N GLY A 118 -14.67 11.54 3.86
CA GLY A 118 -14.71 12.55 2.81
C GLY A 118 -13.91 12.12 1.56
N ARG A 119 -13.29 13.09 0.90
CA ARG A 119 -12.58 12.88 -0.38
C ARG A 119 -11.10 12.58 -0.21
N ASP A 120 -10.51 13.05 0.88
CA ASP A 120 -9.07 13.19 1.00
C ASP A 120 -8.47 12.32 2.11
N PHE A 121 -9.28 11.74 2.99
CA PHE A 121 -8.78 10.97 4.10
C PHE A 121 -9.37 9.56 4.14
N ARG A 122 -8.50 8.55 4.29
CA ARG A 122 -8.86 7.13 4.45
C ARG A 122 -8.25 6.58 5.71
N LEU A 123 -9.05 5.89 6.51
CA LEU A 123 -8.59 5.03 7.60
C LEU A 123 -8.64 3.58 7.14
N TYR A 124 -7.67 2.77 7.62
CA TYR A 124 -7.70 1.33 7.38
C TYR A 124 -7.17 0.55 8.58
N SER A 125 -7.68 -0.67 8.70
CA SER A 125 -7.24 -1.64 9.71
C SER A 125 -7.13 -3.03 9.09
N GLN A 126 -6.19 -3.81 9.56
CA GLN A 126 -5.99 -5.20 9.16
C GLN A 126 -5.67 -6.06 10.38
N LEU A 127 -6.27 -7.24 10.42
CA LEU A 127 -6.02 -8.28 11.42
C LEU A 127 -5.54 -9.52 10.67
N TYR A 128 -4.39 -10.03 11.01
CA TYR A 128 -3.79 -11.18 10.33
C TYR A 128 -2.94 -12.00 11.30
N ASP A 129 -2.51 -13.21 10.89
CA ASP A 129 -1.78 -14.15 11.72
C ASP A 129 -2.55 -14.46 13.02
N PHE A 130 -3.67 -15.20 12.89
CA PHE A 130 -4.57 -15.45 14.03
C PHE A 130 -3.98 -16.33 15.14
N ASP A 131 -2.86 -17.01 14.87
CA ASP A 131 -2.12 -17.78 15.89
C ASP A 131 -1.28 -16.84 16.78
N ASP A 132 -0.68 -15.80 16.16
CA ASP A 132 0.01 -14.70 16.83
C ASP A 132 -0.57 -13.37 16.35
N LEU A 133 -1.81 -13.10 16.74
CA LEU A 133 -2.64 -12.04 16.20
C LEU A 133 -1.90 -10.71 16.03
N LYS A 134 -1.73 -10.29 14.80
CA LYS A 134 -1.12 -9.02 14.41
C LYS A 134 -2.18 -8.03 13.95
N VAL A 135 -1.99 -6.78 14.34
CA VAL A 135 -2.90 -5.68 14.02
C VAL A 135 -2.11 -4.58 13.31
N ARG A 136 -2.57 -4.19 12.12
CA ARG A 136 -2.10 -3.02 11.39
C ARG A 136 -3.20 -1.97 11.38
N LEU A 137 -2.87 -0.76 11.79
CA LEU A 137 -3.75 0.41 11.71
C LEU A 137 -3.06 1.48 10.90
N GLY A 138 -3.78 2.14 10.03
CA GLY A 138 -3.21 3.22 9.23
C GLY A 138 -4.22 4.27 8.81
N GLY A 139 -3.67 5.37 8.36
CA GLY A 139 -4.40 6.48 7.75
C GLY A 139 -3.65 7.00 6.55
N GLU A 140 -4.40 7.45 5.57
CA GLU A 140 -3.88 8.02 4.34
C GLU A 140 -4.58 9.35 4.06
N PHE A 141 -3.79 10.36 3.74
CA PHE A 141 -4.28 11.68 3.36
C PHE A 141 -3.86 11.99 1.93
N ARG A 142 -4.84 12.23 1.06
CA ARG A 142 -4.63 12.55 -0.35
C ARG A 142 -4.19 14.00 -0.49
N LEU A 143 -3.00 14.20 -1.05
CA LEU A 143 -2.45 15.51 -1.38
C LEU A 143 -2.81 15.94 -2.80
N HIS A 144 -2.87 14.97 -3.70
CA HIS A 144 -3.19 15.13 -5.12
C HIS A 144 -3.85 13.85 -5.64
N ASP A 145 -4.42 13.86 -6.82
CA ASP A 145 -5.14 12.70 -7.39
C ASP A 145 -4.31 11.41 -7.42
N ASN A 146 -3.00 11.55 -7.54
CA ASN A 146 -2.06 10.43 -7.61
C ASN A 146 -1.01 10.41 -6.49
N LEU A 147 -1.13 11.25 -5.46
CA LEU A 147 -0.15 11.36 -4.39
C LEU A 147 -0.83 11.46 -3.02
N SER A 148 -0.45 10.60 -2.11
CA SER A 148 -0.94 10.59 -0.73
C SER A 148 0.21 10.54 0.27
N LEU A 149 -0.02 11.13 1.44
CA LEU A 149 0.76 10.83 2.66
C LEU A 149 0.06 9.71 3.40
N TYR A 150 0.82 8.77 3.93
CA TYR A 150 0.24 7.75 4.79
C TYR A 150 1.08 7.53 6.05
N GLY A 151 0.40 7.09 7.10
CA GLY A 151 1.02 6.62 8.32
C GLY A 151 0.38 5.31 8.75
N GLU A 152 1.18 4.36 9.17
CA GLU A 152 0.69 3.08 9.65
C GLU A 152 1.47 2.59 10.86
N THR A 153 0.76 2.00 11.79
CA THR A 153 1.32 1.34 12.96
C THR A 153 1.05 -0.14 12.85
N MET A 154 2.10 -0.93 12.95
CA MET A 154 2.04 -2.38 12.91
C MET A 154 2.25 -2.94 14.30
N ASP A 155 1.62 -4.10 14.53
CA ASP A 155 1.77 -4.84 15.79
C ASP A 155 1.40 -4.03 17.03
N VAL A 156 0.21 -3.43 16.99
CA VAL A 156 -0.31 -2.52 18.03
C VAL A 156 -0.42 -3.19 19.41
N ARG A 157 -0.45 -4.52 19.47
CA ARG A 157 -0.58 -5.31 20.73
C ARG A 157 0.76 -5.54 21.44
N GLY A 158 1.86 -5.43 20.74
CA GLY A 158 3.20 -5.64 21.31
C GLY A 158 3.80 -4.38 21.93
N ASN A 159 4.75 -4.56 22.86
CA ASN A 159 5.55 -3.45 23.42
C ASN A 159 6.46 -2.77 22.37
N LYS A 160 6.36 -3.17 21.11
CA LYS A 160 7.18 -2.69 19.98
C LYS A 160 6.31 -2.21 18.82
N ALA A 161 5.27 -1.42 19.10
CA ALA A 161 4.51 -0.79 18.05
C ALA A 161 5.45 -0.05 17.07
N ASN A 162 5.41 -0.45 15.80
CA ASN A 162 6.25 0.12 14.75
C ASN A 162 5.40 1.06 13.90
N THR A 163 5.59 2.37 14.08
CA THR A 163 4.89 3.38 13.28
C THR A 163 5.79 3.87 12.17
N TYR A 164 5.32 3.77 10.94
CA TYR A 164 5.96 4.26 9.73
C TYR A 164 5.13 5.39 9.14
N MET A 165 5.81 6.37 8.58
CA MET A 165 5.19 7.46 7.82
C MET A 165 5.83 7.54 6.45
N GLY A 166 5.03 7.82 5.44
CA GLY A 166 5.53 7.82 4.09
C GLY A 166 4.61 8.45 3.06
N VAL A 167 5.00 8.29 1.82
CA VAL A 167 4.26 8.74 0.65
C VAL A 167 3.85 7.54 -0.19
N ARG A 168 2.68 7.65 -0.82
CA ARG A 168 2.17 6.66 -1.76
C ARG A 168 1.71 7.36 -3.03
N THR A 169 2.10 6.81 -4.15
CA THR A 169 1.66 7.29 -5.46
C THR A 169 0.81 6.22 -6.15
N TYR A 170 -0.17 6.67 -6.91
CA TYR A 170 -1.11 5.86 -7.67
C TYR A 170 -0.95 6.13 -9.18
N PHE A 171 -1.15 5.09 -10.01
CA PHE A 171 -1.03 5.14 -11.46
C PHE A 171 -2.21 4.49 -12.17
#